data_42c0f99a89966ca18b939d2dc7553ab6
#
_entry.id   42c0f99a89966ca18b939d2dc7553ab6
#
_cell.length_a   1.000
_cell.length_b   1.000
_cell.length_c   1.000
_cell.angle_alpha   90.00
_cell.angle_beta   90.00
_cell.angle_gamma   90.00
#
_symmetry.space_group_name_H-M   'P 1'
#
loop_
_entity.id
_entity.type
_entity.pdbx_description
1 polymer ?
#
loop_
_entity_poly.entity_id
_entity_poly.type
_entity_poly.pdbx_seq_one_letter_code
_entity_poly.pdbx_strand_id
1 'polypeptide(L)'
;AVIDGNFPTVESPNPEERKTMSMAIDLAAKEGADLVLATDPDSDRIGVALRNKEGEYVLLNGNQTLVLLLSYQLTRWAERGELDGNQYVVKTIVTSQMANAVADHFKVKCYDCLTGFKYIAKIIRENEGKARYIGGGEESFGYLAGDYVRDKDAVSACSLAAEAAAWAMDTMGLTLYEWLQELYV
;
A
#
# COMPACT_ATOMS: atom_id res chain seq x y z
N ALA A 1 -12.07 19.83 -13.64
CA ALA A 1 -11.37 18.83 -14.46
C ALA A 1 -12.35 18.27 -15.49
N VAL A 2 -11.86 17.99 -16.71
CA VAL A 2 -12.64 17.33 -17.77
C VAL A 2 -12.08 15.92 -17.91
N ILE A 3 -12.97 14.93 -17.91
CA ILE A 3 -12.57 13.53 -18.13
C ILE A 3 -12.24 13.38 -19.62
N ASP A 4 -11.03 12.89 -19.93
CA ASP A 4 -10.57 12.64 -21.29
C ASP A 4 -9.79 11.32 -21.34
N GLY A 5 -10.31 10.36 -22.10
CA GLY A 5 -9.71 9.03 -22.26
C GLY A 5 -8.38 9.02 -23.03
N ASN A 6 -7.97 10.15 -23.62
CA ASN A 6 -6.66 10.29 -24.26
C ASN A 6 -5.56 10.72 -23.28
N PHE A 7 -5.90 11.04 -22.04
CA PHE A 7 -4.96 11.46 -20.99
C PHE A 7 -3.98 12.55 -21.43
N PRO A 8 -4.43 13.72 -21.93
CA PRO A 8 -3.57 14.70 -22.62
C PRO A 8 -2.51 15.35 -21.74
N THR A 9 -2.56 15.14 -20.42
CA THR A 9 -1.61 15.70 -19.45
C THR A 9 -0.47 14.76 -19.09
N VAL A 10 -0.54 13.50 -19.52
CA VAL A 10 0.47 12.45 -19.21
C VAL A 10 0.72 11.58 -20.45
N GLU A 11 1.91 11.03 -20.56
CA GLU A 11 2.23 10.06 -21.63
C GLU A 11 1.65 8.67 -21.35
N SER A 12 1.58 8.32 -20.08
CA SER A 12 1.00 7.08 -19.58
C SER A 12 0.27 7.38 -18.27
N PRO A 13 -0.98 6.99 -18.07
CA PRO A 13 -1.71 7.23 -16.82
C PRO A 13 -1.31 6.23 -15.71
N ASN A 14 -0.03 5.91 -15.59
CA ASN A 14 0.51 4.95 -14.64
C ASN A 14 1.13 5.67 -13.44
N PRO A 15 0.60 5.52 -12.20
CA PRO A 15 1.11 6.20 -11.02
C PRO A 15 2.48 5.72 -10.54
N GLU A 16 3.05 4.69 -11.17
CA GLU A 16 4.41 4.25 -10.96
C GLU A 16 5.45 5.24 -11.49
N GLU A 17 5.05 6.06 -12.45
CA GLU A 17 5.94 6.97 -13.15
C GLU A 17 5.95 8.35 -12.48
N ARG A 18 7.15 8.81 -12.09
CA ARG A 18 7.33 10.16 -11.51
C ARG A 18 6.75 11.26 -12.41
N LYS A 19 6.86 11.10 -13.72
CA LYS A 19 6.34 12.07 -14.71
C LYS A 19 4.82 12.18 -14.64
N THR A 20 4.12 11.06 -14.45
CA THR A 20 2.68 11.01 -14.28
C THR A 20 2.23 11.68 -12.98
N MET A 21 3.02 11.55 -11.92
CA MET A 21 2.76 12.16 -10.62
C MET A 21 3.16 13.64 -10.53
N SER A 22 3.85 14.19 -11.52
CA SER A 22 4.49 15.53 -11.43
C SER A 22 3.50 16.65 -11.10
N MET A 23 2.36 16.71 -11.77
CA MET A 23 1.34 17.75 -11.51
C MET A 23 0.78 17.68 -10.09
N ALA A 24 0.57 16.48 -9.56
CA ALA A 24 0.08 16.29 -8.19
C ALA A 24 1.17 16.65 -7.17
N ILE A 25 2.42 16.30 -7.44
CA ILE A 25 3.58 16.66 -6.62
C ILE A 25 3.80 18.19 -6.61
N ASP A 26 3.71 18.84 -7.77
CA ASP A 26 3.84 20.30 -7.86
C ASP A 26 2.74 21.02 -7.09
N LEU A 27 1.51 20.50 -7.12
CA LEU A 27 0.41 21.03 -6.32
C LEU A 27 0.65 20.80 -4.84
N ALA A 28 1.05 19.60 -4.45
CA ALA A 28 1.37 19.27 -3.06
C ALA A 28 2.48 20.18 -2.49
N ALA A 29 3.50 20.47 -3.29
CA ALA A 29 4.57 21.38 -2.89
C ALA A 29 4.06 22.83 -2.64
N LYS A 30 3.10 23.29 -3.43
CA LYS A 30 2.47 24.62 -3.25
C LYS A 30 1.59 24.69 -2.02
N GLU A 31 0.84 23.62 -1.76
CA GLU A 31 -0.09 23.55 -0.63
C GLU A 31 0.58 23.09 0.66
N GLY A 32 1.84 22.66 0.61
CA GLY A 32 2.58 22.14 1.76
C GLY A 32 2.08 20.78 2.25
N ALA A 33 1.51 19.97 1.36
CA ALA A 33 1.02 18.64 1.71
C ALA A 33 2.17 17.65 1.96
N ASP A 34 2.02 16.75 2.90
CA ASP A 34 3.05 15.75 3.25
C ASP A 34 2.92 14.45 2.44
N LEU A 35 1.74 14.24 1.84
CA LEU A 35 1.37 13.00 1.17
C LEU A 35 0.68 13.31 -0.17
N VAL A 36 1.08 12.57 -1.21
CA VAL A 36 0.40 12.56 -2.51
C VAL A 36 -0.04 11.13 -2.82
N LEU A 37 -1.32 10.98 -3.13
CA LEU A 37 -1.93 9.70 -3.49
C LEU A 37 -2.53 9.81 -4.89
N ALA A 38 -2.36 8.78 -5.69
CA ALA A 38 -2.96 8.66 -7.00
C ALA A 38 -3.37 7.21 -7.30
N THR A 39 -4.33 7.05 -8.17
CA THR A 39 -4.70 5.76 -8.75
C THR A 39 -4.45 5.76 -10.24
N ASP A 40 -4.34 4.60 -10.83
CA ASP A 40 -4.47 4.43 -12.28
C ASP A 40 -5.96 4.53 -12.72
N PRO A 41 -6.26 4.50 -14.03
CA PRO A 41 -7.61 4.77 -14.52
C PRO A 41 -8.70 3.80 -14.06
N ASP A 42 -8.36 2.53 -13.85
CA ASP A 42 -9.28 1.49 -13.35
C ASP A 42 -9.19 1.30 -11.82
N SER A 43 -8.35 2.13 -11.15
CA SER A 43 -8.23 2.22 -9.70
C SER A 43 -7.82 0.92 -9.02
N ASP A 44 -6.98 0.14 -9.67
CA ASP A 44 -6.44 -1.11 -9.11
C ASP A 44 -4.99 -0.95 -8.60
N ARG A 45 -4.26 0.11 -9.01
CA ARG A 45 -2.91 0.44 -8.56
C ARG A 45 -2.84 1.78 -7.84
N ILE A 46 -2.06 1.84 -6.76
CA ILE A 46 -1.85 3.04 -5.94
C ILE A 46 -0.46 3.61 -6.14
N GLY A 47 -0.34 4.89 -6.49
CA GLY A 47 0.89 5.67 -6.41
C GLY A 47 0.94 6.48 -5.12
N VAL A 48 2.07 6.43 -4.43
CA VAL A 48 2.30 7.15 -3.18
C VAL A 48 3.58 7.96 -3.27
N ALA A 49 3.51 9.27 -3.08
CA ALA A 49 4.69 10.10 -2.89
C ALA A 49 4.66 10.75 -1.52
N LEU A 50 5.79 10.67 -0.81
CA LEU A 50 5.98 11.14 0.56
C LEU A 50 6.98 12.28 0.58
N ARG A 51 6.71 13.29 1.40
CA ARG A 51 7.65 14.37 1.65
C ARG A 51 8.74 13.89 2.62
N ASN A 52 10.01 14.02 2.22
CA ASN A 52 11.16 13.71 3.06
C ASN A 52 11.55 14.90 3.95
N LYS A 53 12.58 14.74 4.80
CA LYS A 53 13.07 15.79 5.72
C LYS A 53 13.61 17.02 5.00
N GLU A 54 14.10 16.85 3.79
CA GLU A 54 14.62 17.92 2.94
C GLU A 54 13.50 18.69 2.23
N GLY A 55 12.24 18.25 2.36
CA GLY A 55 11.08 18.83 1.72
C GLY A 55 10.83 18.33 0.29
N GLU A 56 11.58 17.32 -0.16
CA GLU A 56 11.44 16.72 -1.48
C GLU A 56 10.40 15.59 -1.46
N TYR A 57 9.71 15.37 -2.58
CA TYR A 57 8.76 14.27 -2.72
C TYR A 57 9.44 13.03 -3.29
N VAL A 58 9.42 11.97 -2.53
CA VAL A 58 9.93 10.64 -2.89
C VAL A 58 8.76 9.76 -3.30
N LEU A 59 8.75 9.32 -4.56
CA LEU A 59 7.78 8.34 -5.05
C LEU A 59 8.19 6.96 -4.55
N LEU A 60 7.30 6.32 -3.82
CA LEU A 60 7.51 4.94 -3.35
C LEU A 60 7.35 3.95 -4.49
N ASN A 61 8.14 2.90 -4.48
CA ASN A 61 7.87 1.73 -5.33
C ASN A 61 6.82 0.81 -4.69
N GLY A 62 6.31 -0.15 -5.45
CA GLY A 62 5.23 -1.02 -4.98
C GLY A 62 5.61 -1.89 -3.78
N ASN A 63 6.88 -2.32 -3.67
CA ASN A 63 7.35 -3.04 -2.49
C ASN A 63 7.33 -2.17 -1.23
N GLN A 64 7.76 -0.92 -1.33
CA GLN A 64 7.75 0.04 -0.22
C GLN A 64 6.32 0.34 0.23
N THR A 65 5.45 0.60 -0.72
CA THR A 65 4.03 0.85 -0.46
C THR A 65 3.38 -0.35 0.23
N LEU A 66 3.58 -1.56 -0.31
CA LEU A 66 3.03 -2.79 0.26
C LEU A 66 3.51 -3.01 1.70
N VAL A 67 4.81 -2.87 1.95
CA VAL A 67 5.39 -3.09 3.29
C VAL A 67 4.84 -2.08 4.30
N LEU A 68 4.72 -0.80 3.93
CA LEU A 68 4.12 0.22 4.79
C LEU A 68 2.66 -0.10 5.14
N LEU A 69 1.83 -0.38 4.13
CA LEU A 69 0.41 -0.66 4.34
C LEU A 69 0.21 -1.93 5.17
N LEU A 70 1.01 -2.96 4.90
CA LEU A 70 0.97 -4.21 5.63
C LEU A 70 1.40 -4.03 7.09
N SER A 71 2.50 -3.30 7.33
CA SER A 71 2.99 -2.99 8.68
C SER A 71 1.94 -2.21 9.47
N TYR A 72 1.30 -1.22 8.86
CA TYR A 72 0.23 -0.46 9.46
C TYR A 72 -0.94 -1.37 9.86
N GLN A 73 -1.47 -2.14 8.92
CA GLN A 73 -2.61 -3.02 9.21
C GLN A 73 -2.31 -4.02 10.35
N LEU A 74 -1.16 -4.67 10.30
CA LEU A 74 -0.78 -5.64 11.32
C LEU A 74 -0.59 -4.99 12.69
N THR A 75 0.00 -3.80 12.76
CA THR A 75 0.12 -3.01 14.00
C THR A 75 -1.27 -2.70 14.56
N ARG A 76 -2.20 -2.21 13.72
CA ARG A 76 -3.57 -1.87 14.18
C ARG A 76 -4.35 -3.10 14.64
N TRP A 77 -4.19 -4.23 13.96
CA TRP A 77 -4.81 -5.50 14.40
C TRP A 77 -4.23 -5.99 15.73
N ALA A 78 -2.91 -5.87 15.91
CA ALA A 78 -2.25 -6.24 17.17
C ALA A 78 -2.71 -5.36 18.33
N GLU A 79 -2.74 -4.03 18.14
CA GLU A 79 -3.19 -3.07 19.16
C GLU A 79 -4.65 -3.28 19.59
N ARG A 80 -5.51 -3.73 18.68
CA ARG A 80 -6.91 -4.07 18.98
C ARG A 80 -7.08 -5.46 19.59
N GLY A 81 -5.99 -6.25 19.72
CA GLY A 81 -6.05 -7.62 20.22
C GLY A 81 -6.79 -8.58 19.27
N GLU A 82 -6.80 -8.28 17.98
CA GLU A 82 -7.52 -9.06 16.95
C GLU A 82 -6.66 -10.17 16.32
N LEU A 83 -5.37 -10.26 16.67
CA LEU A 83 -4.47 -11.33 16.21
C LEU A 83 -4.58 -12.55 17.13
N ASP A 84 -5.42 -13.51 16.75
CA ASP A 84 -5.68 -14.75 17.50
C ASP A 84 -4.98 -15.99 16.92
N GLY A 85 -4.09 -15.77 15.91
CA GLY A 85 -3.37 -16.85 15.22
C GLY A 85 -4.10 -17.43 14.02
N ASN A 86 -5.30 -16.93 13.69
CA ASN A 86 -6.10 -17.39 12.55
C ASN A 86 -6.17 -16.34 11.41
N GLN A 87 -5.15 -15.47 11.35
CA GLN A 87 -5.04 -14.47 10.30
C GLN A 87 -3.93 -14.82 9.33
N TYR A 88 -4.05 -14.26 8.13
CA TYR A 88 -3.01 -14.38 7.10
C TYR A 88 -2.95 -13.16 6.19
N VAL A 89 -1.80 -13.03 5.56
CA VAL A 89 -1.52 -12.06 4.50
C VAL A 89 -1.02 -12.80 3.27
N VAL A 90 -1.09 -12.17 2.10
CA VAL A 90 -0.67 -12.82 0.84
C VAL A 90 0.17 -11.86 0.01
N LYS A 91 1.26 -12.35 -0.57
CA LYS A 91 2.05 -11.61 -1.55
C LYS A 91 2.49 -12.51 -2.72
N THR A 92 2.97 -11.89 -3.80
CA THR A 92 3.59 -12.66 -4.89
C THR A 92 5.03 -13.04 -4.54
N ILE A 93 5.55 -14.09 -5.17
CA ILE A 93 6.94 -14.59 -4.95
C ILE A 93 8.00 -13.55 -5.34
N VAL A 94 7.69 -12.62 -6.23
CA VAL A 94 8.60 -11.55 -6.67
C VAL A 94 8.51 -10.30 -5.79
N THR A 95 7.51 -10.22 -4.92
CA THR A 95 7.37 -9.17 -3.93
C THR A 95 8.39 -9.35 -2.80
N SER A 96 8.87 -8.24 -2.23
CA SER A 96 9.92 -8.20 -1.21
C SER A 96 9.71 -9.18 -0.06
N GLN A 97 10.78 -9.86 0.35
CA GLN A 97 10.80 -10.72 1.55
C GLN A 97 10.60 -9.92 2.85
N MET A 98 10.70 -8.61 2.81
CA MET A 98 10.39 -7.77 3.96
C MET A 98 8.93 -7.91 4.39
N ALA A 99 8.02 -8.20 3.47
CA ALA A 99 6.62 -8.50 3.81
C ALA A 99 6.50 -9.77 4.66
N ASN A 100 7.33 -10.79 4.40
CA ASN A 100 7.40 -12.00 5.24
C ASN A 100 7.95 -11.64 6.64
N ALA A 101 9.03 -10.85 6.70
CA ALA A 101 9.63 -10.44 7.98
C ALA A 101 8.63 -9.64 8.84
N VAL A 102 7.86 -8.74 8.23
CA VAL A 102 6.78 -8.01 8.92
C VAL A 102 5.72 -8.96 9.43
N ALA A 103 5.23 -9.89 8.61
CA ALA A 103 4.22 -10.86 9.02
C ALA A 103 4.73 -11.77 10.15
N ASP A 104 5.98 -12.22 10.07
CA ASP A 104 6.63 -13.05 11.09
C ASP A 104 6.76 -12.32 12.44
N HIS A 105 7.08 -11.02 12.42
CA HIS A 105 7.11 -10.19 13.63
C HIS A 105 5.78 -10.22 14.38
N PHE A 106 4.67 -10.16 13.68
CA PHE A 106 3.33 -10.24 14.26
C PHE A 106 2.81 -11.67 14.42
N LYS A 107 3.61 -12.70 14.09
CA LYS A 107 3.24 -14.13 14.08
C LYS A 107 2.01 -14.41 13.21
N VAL A 108 1.88 -13.68 12.13
CA VAL A 108 0.83 -13.83 11.12
C VAL A 108 1.39 -14.61 9.94
N LYS A 109 0.62 -15.58 9.44
CA LYS A 109 1.03 -16.40 8.31
C LYS A 109 1.08 -15.56 7.02
N CYS A 110 2.21 -15.59 6.32
CA CYS A 110 2.36 -15.02 4.99
C CYS A 110 2.33 -16.13 3.94
N TYR A 111 1.43 -16.02 2.98
CA TYR A 111 1.41 -16.91 1.81
C TYR A 111 2.12 -16.24 0.63
N ASP A 112 3.03 -16.98 0.02
CA ASP A 112 3.63 -16.63 -1.27
C ASP A 112 2.88 -17.31 -2.41
N CYS A 113 2.55 -16.58 -3.47
CA CYS A 113 1.90 -17.12 -4.65
C CYS A 113 2.59 -16.64 -5.94
N LEU A 114 2.18 -17.19 -7.07
CA LEU A 114 2.65 -16.74 -8.38
C LEU A 114 2.18 -15.31 -8.67
N THR A 115 2.88 -14.61 -9.55
CA THR A 115 2.52 -13.27 -10.01
C THR A 115 1.16 -13.26 -10.71
N GLY A 116 0.36 -12.26 -10.37
CA GLY A 116 -1.00 -12.08 -10.85
C GLY A 116 -2.03 -12.21 -9.73
N PHE A 117 -2.83 -11.17 -9.56
CA PHE A 117 -3.76 -11.06 -8.42
C PHE A 117 -4.76 -12.21 -8.32
N LYS A 118 -5.07 -12.87 -9.43
CA LYS A 118 -5.90 -14.11 -9.47
C LYS A 118 -5.39 -15.21 -8.52
N TYR A 119 -4.08 -15.28 -8.27
CA TYR A 119 -3.50 -16.26 -7.34
C TYR A 119 -3.67 -15.83 -5.88
N ILE A 120 -3.60 -14.53 -5.61
CA ILE A 120 -3.98 -13.96 -4.30
C ILE A 120 -5.45 -14.23 -4.04
N ALA A 121 -6.33 -13.88 -4.98
CA ALA A 121 -7.77 -14.13 -4.89
C ALA A 121 -8.12 -15.62 -4.71
N LYS A 122 -7.34 -16.52 -5.34
CA LYS A 122 -7.49 -17.97 -5.15
C LYS A 122 -7.21 -18.38 -3.70
N ILE A 123 -6.11 -17.88 -3.10
CA ILE A 123 -5.77 -18.17 -1.70
C ILE A 123 -6.85 -17.63 -0.77
N ILE A 124 -7.35 -16.41 -1.02
CA ILE A 124 -8.44 -15.83 -0.22
C ILE A 124 -9.67 -16.74 -0.28
N ARG A 125 -10.08 -17.18 -1.49
CA ARG A 125 -11.22 -18.08 -1.67
C ARG A 125 -11.04 -19.43 -0.97
N GLU A 126 -9.85 -20.03 -1.02
CA GLU A 126 -9.56 -21.32 -0.39
C GLU A 126 -9.58 -21.26 1.14
N ASN A 127 -9.35 -20.07 1.71
CA ASN A 127 -9.37 -19.83 3.16
C ASN A 127 -10.67 -19.18 3.67
N GLU A 128 -11.64 -18.93 2.80
CA GLU A 128 -12.94 -18.36 3.15
C GLU A 128 -13.66 -19.19 4.21
N GLY A 129 -14.09 -18.54 5.29
CA GLY A 129 -14.72 -19.20 6.44
C GLY A 129 -13.77 -20.03 7.33
N LYS A 130 -12.46 -20.09 7.00
CA LYS A 130 -11.45 -20.85 7.77
C LYS A 130 -10.45 -19.94 8.47
N ALA A 131 -10.00 -18.87 7.81
CA ALA A 131 -9.03 -17.92 8.33
C ALA A 131 -9.36 -16.52 7.82
N ARG A 132 -8.89 -15.47 8.54
CA ARG A 132 -9.17 -14.07 8.20
C ARG A 132 -8.03 -13.47 7.39
N TYR A 133 -8.33 -13.03 6.19
CA TYR A 133 -7.41 -12.25 5.36
C TYR A 133 -7.29 -10.83 5.90
N ILE A 134 -6.06 -10.35 6.12
CA ILE A 134 -5.80 -8.97 6.56
C ILE A 134 -5.54 -8.07 5.37
N GLY A 135 -4.58 -8.43 4.54
CA GLY A 135 -4.15 -7.62 3.41
C GLY A 135 -3.04 -8.30 2.62
N GLY A 136 -2.67 -7.67 1.53
CA GLY A 136 -1.59 -8.15 0.68
C GLY A 136 -1.65 -7.57 -0.72
N GLY A 137 -0.71 -7.97 -1.55
CA GLY A 137 -0.62 -7.40 -2.88
C GLY A 137 0.60 -7.82 -3.67
N GLU A 138 0.92 -6.98 -4.63
CA GLU A 138 1.97 -7.18 -5.61
C GLU A 138 2.96 -6.02 -5.60
N GLU A 139 4.21 -6.28 -5.97
CA GLU A 139 5.25 -5.25 -6.17
C GLU A 139 4.88 -4.25 -7.28
N SER A 140 3.93 -4.63 -8.14
CA SER A 140 3.37 -3.81 -9.22
C SER A 140 2.25 -2.87 -8.74
N PHE A 141 2.37 -2.33 -7.52
CA PHE A 141 1.51 -1.29 -6.95
C PHE A 141 0.07 -1.70 -6.62
N GLY A 142 -0.28 -2.97 -6.78
CA GLY A 142 -1.59 -3.51 -6.43
C GLY A 142 -1.66 -3.92 -4.96
N TYR A 143 -2.63 -3.41 -4.21
CA TYR A 143 -2.90 -3.77 -2.83
C TYR A 143 -4.39 -4.02 -2.60
N LEU A 144 -4.70 -4.97 -1.72
CA LEU A 144 -6.05 -5.24 -1.25
C LEU A 144 -6.07 -5.28 0.28
N ALA A 145 -6.82 -4.38 0.88
CA ALA A 145 -7.04 -4.29 2.33
C ALA A 145 -8.34 -5.00 2.73
N GLY A 146 -8.24 -6.24 3.22
CA GLY A 146 -9.43 -7.04 3.53
C GLY A 146 -9.97 -7.83 2.34
N ASP A 147 -11.06 -8.54 2.54
CA ASP A 147 -11.58 -9.56 1.61
C ASP A 147 -12.94 -9.24 0.97
N TYR A 148 -13.35 -7.98 1.00
CA TYR A 148 -14.65 -7.51 0.48
C TYR A 148 -14.73 -7.51 -1.06
N VAL A 149 -13.58 -7.51 -1.76
CA VAL A 149 -13.46 -7.76 -3.21
C VAL A 149 -12.41 -8.83 -3.47
N ARG A 150 -12.25 -9.25 -4.73
CA ARG A 150 -11.31 -10.31 -5.14
C ARG A 150 -10.27 -9.82 -6.15
N ASP A 151 -10.03 -8.51 -6.15
CA ASP A 151 -8.98 -7.86 -6.92
C ASP A 151 -8.38 -6.70 -6.12
N LYS A 152 -7.30 -6.13 -6.61
CA LYS A 152 -6.64 -4.94 -6.07
C LYS A 152 -7.64 -3.78 -5.96
N ASP A 153 -7.53 -3.00 -4.92
CA ASP A 153 -8.39 -1.83 -4.71
C ASP A 153 -7.56 -0.63 -4.24
N ALA A 154 -7.22 0.23 -5.18
CA ALA A 154 -6.43 1.42 -4.89
C ALA A 154 -7.22 2.49 -4.14
N VAL A 155 -8.54 2.50 -4.21
CA VAL A 155 -9.37 3.47 -3.47
C VAL A 155 -9.26 3.23 -1.97
N SER A 156 -9.43 1.97 -1.54
CA SER A 156 -9.24 1.61 -0.14
C SER A 156 -7.77 1.69 0.28
N ALA A 157 -6.83 1.34 -0.61
CA ALA A 157 -5.40 1.47 -0.32
C ALA A 157 -4.97 2.94 -0.13
N CYS A 158 -5.53 3.89 -0.89
CA CYS A 158 -5.33 5.33 -0.66
C CYS A 158 -5.86 5.77 0.72
N SER A 159 -7.06 5.32 1.09
CA SER A 159 -7.63 5.62 2.41
C SER A 159 -6.76 5.06 3.53
N LEU A 160 -6.29 3.81 3.37
CA LEU A 160 -5.38 3.16 4.31
C LEU A 160 -4.03 3.89 4.42
N ALA A 161 -3.47 4.37 3.31
CA ALA A 161 -2.23 5.14 3.30
C ALA A 161 -2.38 6.49 4.03
N ALA A 162 -3.50 7.18 3.82
CA ALA A 162 -3.79 8.42 4.53
C ALA A 162 -3.98 8.19 6.03
N GLU A 163 -4.69 7.14 6.41
CA GLU A 163 -4.87 6.75 7.82
C GLU A 163 -3.52 6.37 8.47
N ALA A 164 -2.68 5.60 7.76
CA ALA A 164 -1.35 5.24 8.23
C ALA A 164 -0.46 6.47 8.48
N ALA A 165 -0.51 7.47 7.58
CA ALA A 165 0.23 8.71 7.72
C ALA A 165 -0.22 9.51 8.95
N ALA A 166 -1.52 9.65 9.14
CA ALA A 166 -2.08 10.34 10.31
C ALA A 166 -1.73 9.60 11.61
N TRP A 167 -1.87 8.28 11.63
CA TRP A 167 -1.54 7.45 12.80
C TRP A 167 -0.05 7.52 13.16
N ALA A 168 0.84 7.44 12.18
CA ALA A 168 2.28 7.53 12.44
C ALA A 168 2.66 8.88 13.05
N MET A 169 2.09 9.96 12.54
CA MET A 169 2.31 11.31 13.09
C MET A 169 1.75 11.44 14.52
N ASP A 170 0.50 10.99 14.74
CA ASP A 170 -0.17 11.13 16.04
C ASP A 170 0.45 10.26 17.14
N THR A 171 0.86 9.03 16.78
CA THR A 171 1.26 8.02 17.76
C THR A 171 2.78 7.98 17.96
N MET A 172 3.54 8.16 16.88
CA MET A 172 5.01 8.02 16.88
C MET A 172 5.73 9.37 16.71
N GLY A 173 5.02 10.42 16.28
CA GLY A 173 5.63 11.69 15.92
C GLY A 173 6.48 11.62 14.64
N LEU A 174 6.24 10.62 13.79
CA LEU A 174 6.98 10.36 12.56
C LEU A 174 6.11 10.63 11.34
N THR A 175 6.73 11.19 10.31
CA THR A 175 6.15 11.15 8.97
C THR A 175 6.12 9.70 8.45
N LEU A 176 5.25 9.42 7.48
CA LEU A 176 5.21 8.09 6.86
C LEU A 176 6.55 7.72 6.18
N TYR A 177 7.29 8.73 5.68
CA TYR A 177 8.62 8.53 5.14
C TYR A 177 9.64 8.09 6.22
N GLU A 178 9.63 8.76 7.36
CA GLU A 178 10.52 8.41 8.48
C GLU A 178 10.20 7.03 9.03
N TRP A 179 8.92 6.70 9.18
CA TRP A 179 8.53 5.35 9.60
C TRP A 179 8.99 4.28 8.62
N LEU A 180 8.89 4.52 7.30
CA LEU A 180 9.46 3.60 6.31
C LEU A 180 10.96 3.38 6.52
N GLN A 181 11.73 4.42 6.86
CA GLN A 181 13.16 4.28 7.13
C GLN A 181 13.42 3.43 8.39
N GLU A 182 12.58 3.54 9.43
CA GLU A 182 12.68 2.69 10.62
C GLU A 182 12.35 1.23 10.33
N LEU A 183 11.45 0.95 9.41
CA LEU A 183 11.14 -0.43 9.01
C LEU A 183 12.31 -1.15 8.32
N TYR A 184 13.33 -0.44 7.85
CA TYR A 184 14.51 -1.05 7.20
C TYR A 184 15.59 -1.49 8.19
N VAL A 185 15.47 -1.18 9.46
CA VAL A 185 16.43 -1.46 10.52
C VAL A 185 15.99 -2.65 11.36
#